data_c003747c043fa7c0bd1a37269e0ffc85
#
_entry.id   c003747c043fa7c0bd1a37269e0ffc85
#
_cell.length_a   1.000
_cell.length_b   1.000
_cell.length_c   1.000
_cell.angle_alpha   90.00
_cell.angle_beta   90.00
_cell.angle_gamma   90.00
#
_symmetry.space_group_name_H-M   'P 1'
#
loop_
_entity.id
_entity.type
_entity.pdbx_description
1 polymer ?
#
loop_
_entity_poly.entity_id
_entity_poly.type
_entity_poly.pdbx_seq_one_letter_code
_entity_poly.pdbx_strand_id
1 'polypeptide(L)'
;VSRLGFFDLLAASFRGRQFKPTVVLLVSTLTLVTWTYFCSREYYLEHLSDWFVLKNDPQLTATLSMFLGALVLLGLVPALVVKFVFREGLANYGVQLGDRVRTVRSFLLCAPVFVLVAYWTSLDPAYRAIYPFNPALRRDDFALHAAMYFLFYLGWEFHFRGFMQFGLRDSMGDASALWVQVLLSVVMHIGKPASETYGSIFGALLWGILAFRTRSLLSGALQHATLGICLDWFICSARQSW
;
A
#
# COMPACT_ATOMS: atom_id res chain seq x y z
N VAL A 1 -25.50 -30.17 2.41
CA VAL A 1 -24.16 -29.79 1.91
C VAL A 1 -23.98 -30.55 0.59
N SER A 2 -24.14 -29.86 -0.56
CA SER A 2 -23.89 -30.44 -1.88
C SER A 2 -22.41 -30.85 -1.96
N ARG A 3 -22.13 -32.11 -2.24
CA ARG A 3 -20.76 -32.58 -2.51
C ARG A 3 -20.36 -32.14 -3.92
N LEU A 4 -20.06 -30.84 -4.06
CA LEU A 4 -19.45 -30.33 -5.29
C LEU A 4 -18.06 -30.96 -5.43
N GLY A 5 -17.75 -31.52 -6.60
CA GLY A 5 -16.40 -31.92 -6.92
C GLY A 5 -15.42 -30.72 -6.92
N PHE A 6 -14.13 -30.99 -6.86
CA PHE A 6 -13.10 -29.93 -6.87
C PHE A 6 -13.27 -28.96 -8.04
N PHE A 7 -13.45 -29.50 -9.25
CA PHE A 7 -13.63 -28.68 -10.46
C PHE A 7 -14.95 -27.90 -10.47
N ASP A 8 -16.02 -28.48 -9.89
CA ASP A 8 -17.31 -27.80 -9.78
C ASP A 8 -17.23 -26.62 -8.82
N LEU A 9 -16.54 -26.78 -7.68
CA LEU A 9 -16.30 -25.70 -6.73
C LEU A 9 -15.48 -24.58 -7.35
N LEU A 10 -14.39 -24.92 -8.06
CA LEU A 10 -13.55 -23.98 -8.76
C LEU A 10 -14.35 -23.21 -9.83
N ALA A 11 -15.11 -23.91 -10.67
CA ALA A 11 -15.96 -23.30 -11.69
C ALA A 11 -17.05 -22.39 -11.08
N ALA A 12 -17.67 -22.80 -9.95
CA ALA A 12 -18.65 -22.02 -9.24
C ALA A 12 -18.09 -20.69 -8.70
N SER A 13 -16.81 -20.71 -8.28
CA SER A 13 -16.12 -19.52 -7.77
C SER A 13 -16.00 -18.39 -8.83
N PHE A 14 -16.00 -18.74 -10.12
CA PHE A 14 -15.91 -17.76 -11.22
C PHE A 14 -17.26 -17.47 -11.90
N ARG A 15 -18.40 -17.75 -11.23
CA ARG A 15 -19.74 -17.51 -11.78
C ARG A 15 -20.62 -16.65 -10.87
N GLY A 16 -21.54 -15.92 -11.47
CA GLY A 16 -22.56 -15.15 -10.77
C GLY A 16 -21.98 -14.21 -9.71
N ARG A 17 -22.55 -14.23 -8.51
CA ARG A 17 -22.15 -13.34 -7.40
C ARG A 17 -20.74 -13.62 -6.86
N GLN A 18 -20.17 -14.79 -7.09
CA GLN A 18 -18.84 -15.16 -6.61
C GLN A 18 -17.72 -14.65 -7.54
N PHE A 19 -18.02 -14.31 -8.78
CA PHE A 19 -17.02 -13.88 -9.76
C PHE A 19 -16.17 -12.71 -9.26
N LYS A 20 -16.80 -11.60 -8.88
CA LYS A 20 -16.09 -10.38 -8.48
C LYS A 20 -15.21 -10.60 -7.23
N PRO A 21 -15.71 -11.13 -6.09
CA PRO A 21 -14.87 -11.38 -4.93
C PRO A 21 -13.74 -12.39 -5.20
N THR A 22 -13.98 -13.43 -6.00
CA THR A 22 -12.94 -14.38 -6.39
C THR A 22 -11.83 -13.70 -7.18
N VAL A 23 -12.16 -12.88 -8.18
CA VAL A 23 -11.17 -12.14 -8.97
C VAL A 23 -10.42 -11.14 -8.10
N VAL A 24 -11.09 -10.41 -7.19
CA VAL A 24 -10.45 -9.48 -6.26
C VAL A 24 -9.40 -10.20 -5.41
N LEU A 25 -9.76 -11.32 -4.78
CA LEU A 25 -8.85 -12.07 -3.92
C LEU A 25 -7.70 -12.70 -4.72
N LEU A 26 -7.99 -13.28 -5.88
CA LEU A 26 -6.98 -13.89 -6.75
C LEU A 26 -5.96 -12.85 -7.24
N VAL A 27 -6.43 -11.72 -7.77
CA VAL A 27 -5.56 -10.64 -8.25
C VAL A 27 -4.74 -10.07 -7.10
N SER A 28 -5.36 -9.86 -5.92
CA SER A 28 -4.64 -9.40 -4.73
C SER A 28 -3.54 -10.37 -4.32
N THR A 29 -3.83 -11.66 -4.28
CA THR A 29 -2.83 -12.69 -3.96
C THR A 29 -1.67 -12.65 -4.95
N LEU A 30 -1.96 -12.67 -6.25
CA LEU A 30 -0.93 -12.69 -7.29
C LEU A 30 -0.07 -11.43 -7.26
N THR A 31 -0.69 -10.23 -7.16
CA THR A 31 0.05 -8.97 -7.19
C THR A 31 0.87 -8.75 -5.91
N LEU A 32 0.36 -9.11 -4.73
CA LEU A 32 1.11 -9.01 -3.48
C LEU A 32 2.32 -9.96 -3.46
N VAL A 33 2.13 -11.22 -3.87
CA VAL A 33 3.23 -12.19 -3.97
C VAL A 33 4.26 -11.71 -5.00
N THR A 34 3.83 -11.30 -6.19
CA THR A 34 4.73 -10.82 -7.24
C THR A 34 5.51 -9.59 -6.78
N TRP A 35 4.85 -8.62 -6.13
CA TRP A 35 5.52 -7.44 -5.61
C TRP A 35 6.55 -7.80 -4.54
N THR A 36 6.21 -8.67 -3.60
CA THR A 36 7.10 -9.08 -2.51
C THR A 36 8.38 -9.75 -3.03
N TYR A 37 8.27 -10.64 -3.99
CA TYR A 37 9.40 -11.43 -4.46
C TYR A 37 10.19 -10.77 -5.60
N PHE A 38 9.50 -10.11 -6.53
CA PHE A 38 10.11 -9.63 -7.79
C PHE A 38 10.26 -8.12 -7.88
N CYS A 39 9.71 -7.37 -6.91
CA CYS A 39 9.94 -5.92 -6.81
C CYS A 39 10.69 -5.54 -5.53
N SER A 40 11.25 -6.51 -4.80
CA SER A 40 12.11 -6.20 -3.64
C SER A 40 13.41 -5.53 -4.10
N ARG A 41 14.04 -4.79 -3.19
CA ARG A 41 15.34 -4.16 -3.46
C ARG A 41 16.42 -5.20 -3.72
N GLU A 42 16.38 -6.29 -2.96
CA GLU A 42 17.30 -7.44 -3.08
C GLU A 42 17.21 -8.06 -4.47
N TYR A 43 15.98 -8.33 -4.94
CA TYR A 43 15.77 -8.86 -6.29
C TYR A 43 16.33 -7.93 -7.38
N TYR A 44 16.11 -6.61 -7.26
CA TYR A 44 16.68 -5.66 -8.20
C TYR A 44 18.21 -5.69 -8.18
N LEU A 45 18.85 -5.65 -7.01
CA LEU A 45 20.29 -5.63 -6.88
C LEU A 45 20.96 -6.90 -7.40
N GLU A 46 20.31 -8.06 -7.24
CA GLU A 46 20.83 -9.34 -7.67
C GLU A 46 20.62 -9.62 -9.18
N HIS A 47 19.53 -9.11 -9.79
CA HIS A 47 19.11 -9.55 -11.12
C HIS A 47 18.98 -8.43 -12.15
N LEU A 48 18.80 -7.18 -11.73
CA LEU A 48 18.46 -6.07 -12.63
C LEU A 48 19.45 -4.91 -12.61
N SER A 49 20.36 -4.86 -11.64
CA SER A 49 21.31 -3.75 -11.48
C SER A 49 22.28 -3.59 -12.67
N ASP A 50 22.55 -4.65 -13.41
CA ASP A 50 23.41 -4.59 -14.61
C ASP A 50 22.68 -4.02 -15.84
N TRP A 51 21.32 -3.96 -15.80
CA TRP A 51 20.52 -3.51 -16.93
C TRP A 51 20.19 -2.03 -16.89
N PHE A 52 19.94 -1.52 -15.69
CA PHE A 52 19.56 -0.11 -15.52
C PHE A 52 19.93 0.40 -14.12
N VAL A 53 20.71 1.47 -14.09
CA VAL A 53 21.06 2.20 -12.86
C VAL A 53 20.87 3.70 -13.06
N LEU A 54 20.04 4.32 -12.23
CA LEU A 54 19.81 5.76 -12.22
C LEU A 54 20.94 6.48 -11.43
N LYS A 55 21.48 7.55 -11.97
CA LYS A 55 22.54 8.37 -11.34
C LYS A 55 23.77 7.58 -10.86
N ASN A 56 24.06 6.43 -11.46
CA ASN A 56 25.11 5.50 -11.01
C ASN A 56 24.96 5.09 -9.52
N ASP A 57 23.73 5.05 -9.01
CA ASP A 57 23.40 4.64 -7.65
C ASP A 57 22.43 3.44 -7.67
N PRO A 58 22.97 2.20 -7.55
CA PRO A 58 22.13 1.00 -7.53
C PRO A 58 21.18 0.95 -6.34
N GLN A 59 21.56 1.48 -5.17
CA GLN A 59 20.74 1.47 -3.97
C GLN A 59 19.53 2.39 -4.09
N LEU A 60 19.74 3.59 -4.65
CA LEU A 60 18.65 4.50 -4.99
C LEU A 60 17.71 3.86 -6.00
N THR A 61 18.26 3.30 -7.09
CA THR A 61 17.47 2.70 -8.17
C THR A 61 16.66 1.51 -7.66
N ALA A 62 17.23 0.63 -6.84
CA ALA A 62 16.54 -0.49 -6.21
C ALA A 62 15.31 -0.02 -5.41
N THR A 63 15.46 1.04 -4.62
CA THR A 63 14.37 1.59 -3.82
C THR A 63 13.28 2.22 -4.69
N LEU A 64 13.67 3.01 -5.70
CA LEU A 64 12.70 3.62 -6.63
C LEU A 64 11.97 2.56 -7.46
N SER A 65 12.65 1.49 -7.86
CA SER A 65 12.05 0.35 -8.58
C SER A 65 11.02 -0.39 -7.72
N MET A 66 11.31 -0.60 -6.43
CA MET A 66 10.35 -1.18 -5.47
C MET A 66 9.10 -0.30 -5.33
N PHE A 67 9.26 1.03 -5.23
CA PHE A 67 8.14 1.96 -5.15
C PHE A 67 7.31 1.98 -6.44
N LEU A 68 7.96 2.01 -7.59
CA LEU A 68 7.29 1.95 -8.88
C LEU A 68 6.57 0.60 -9.07
N GLY A 69 7.20 -0.49 -8.67
CA GLY A 69 6.61 -1.83 -8.67
C GLY A 69 5.31 -1.90 -7.87
N ALA A 70 5.26 -1.24 -6.71
CA ALA A 70 4.02 -1.14 -5.94
C ALA A 70 2.94 -0.32 -6.68
N LEU A 71 3.30 0.84 -7.25
CA LEU A 71 2.34 1.61 -8.05
C LEU A 71 1.77 0.79 -9.21
N VAL A 72 2.62 0.02 -9.91
CA VAL A 72 2.18 -0.80 -11.06
C VAL A 72 1.36 -1.99 -10.59
N LEU A 73 1.91 -2.83 -9.69
CA LEU A 73 1.26 -4.09 -9.31
C LEU A 73 0.09 -3.90 -8.35
N LEU A 74 0.19 -2.97 -7.41
CA LEU A 74 -0.86 -2.73 -6.42
C LEU A 74 -1.82 -1.60 -6.84
N GLY A 75 -1.40 -0.72 -7.76
CA GLY A 75 -2.22 0.36 -8.30
C GLY A 75 -2.78 0.04 -9.68
N LEU A 76 -1.91 0.07 -10.70
CA LEU A 76 -2.33 0.00 -12.11
C LEU A 76 -2.99 -1.34 -12.47
N VAL A 77 -2.41 -2.48 -12.09
CA VAL A 77 -2.97 -3.81 -12.43
C VAL A 77 -4.39 -3.97 -11.88
N PRO A 78 -4.68 -3.74 -10.58
CA PRO A 78 -6.06 -3.78 -10.09
C PRO A 78 -6.97 -2.73 -10.75
N ALA A 79 -6.47 -1.53 -11.08
CA ALA A 79 -7.24 -0.52 -11.79
C ALA A 79 -7.67 -1.00 -13.19
N LEU A 80 -6.80 -1.70 -13.91
CA LEU A 80 -7.11 -2.33 -15.20
C LEU A 80 -8.15 -3.43 -15.03
N VAL A 81 -8.07 -4.24 -13.97
CA VAL A 81 -9.11 -5.24 -13.65
C VAL A 81 -10.46 -4.58 -13.41
N VAL A 82 -10.52 -3.52 -12.60
CA VAL A 82 -11.75 -2.74 -12.40
C VAL A 82 -12.32 -2.23 -13.73
N LYS A 83 -11.46 -1.65 -14.57
CA LYS A 83 -11.88 -1.00 -15.81
C LYS A 83 -12.32 -2.00 -16.88
N PHE A 84 -11.57 -3.07 -17.09
CA PHE A 84 -11.75 -3.97 -18.23
C PHE A 84 -12.44 -5.28 -17.89
N VAL A 85 -12.24 -5.82 -16.67
CA VAL A 85 -12.86 -7.09 -16.24
C VAL A 85 -14.21 -6.82 -15.58
N PHE A 86 -14.26 -5.91 -14.61
CA PHE A 86 -15.53 -5.55 -13.96
C PHE A 86 -16.35 -4.54 -14.75
N ARG A 87 -15.70 -3.77 -15.66
CA ARG A 87 -16.32 -2.71 -16.45
C ARG A 87 -16.95 -1.61 -15.57
N GLU A 88 -16.28 -1.32 -14.46
CA GLU A 88 -16.71 -0.33 -13.47
C GLU A 88 -15.84 0.93 -13.50
N GLY A 89 -16.36 2.02 -12.94
CA GLY A 89 -15.61 3.27 -12.80
C GLY A 89 -14.69 3.25 -11.58
N LEU A 90 -13.47 3.75 -11.71
CA LEU A 90 -12.51 3.85 -10.61
C LEU A 90 -13.02 4.72 -9.44
N ALA A 91 -13.95 5.64 -9.69
CA ALA A 91 -14.62 6.42 -8.65
C ALA A 91 -15.36 5.54 -7.63
N ASN A 92 -15.91 4.39 -8.06
CA ASN A 92 -16.57 3.43 -7.19
C ASN A 92 -15.58 2.75 -6.21
N TYR A 93 -14.29 2.85 -6.49
CA TYR A 93 -13.18 2.32 -5.70
C TYR A 93 -12.39 3.41 -4.98
N GLY A 94 -12.99 4.59 -4.81
CA GLY A 94 -12.41 5.70 -4.07
C GLY A 94 -11.41 6.57 -4.84
N VAL A 95 -11.20 6.34 -6.14
CA VAL A 95 -10.34 7.21 -6.98
C VAL A 95 -11.16 8.42 -7.42
N GLN A 96 -11.40 9.29 -6.48
CA GLN A 96 -12.14 10.56 -6.64
C GLN A 96 -11.84 11.47 -5.46
N LEU A 97 -12.16 12.75 -5.57
CA LEU A 97 -11.97 13.69 -4.46
C LEU A 97 -12.95 13.45 -3.29
N GLY A 98 -14.11 12.86 -3.57
CA GLY A 98 -15.11 12.52 -2.56
C GLY A 98 -15.52 13.70 -1.67
N ASP A 99 -15.76 13.44 -0.38
CA ASP A 99 -16.05 14.49 0.61
C ASP A 99 -14.74 15.23 1.00
N ARG A 100 -14.49 16.34 0.29
CA ARG A 100 -13.29 17.17 0.47
C ARG A 100 -13.19 17.75 1.89
N VAL A 101 -14.32 18.14 2.50
CA VAL A 101 -14.33 18.73 3.85
C VAL A 101 -13.89 17.70 4.87
N ARG A 102 -14.43 16.49 4.82
CA ARG A 102 -14.00 15.40 5.70
C ARG A 102 -12.57 14.99 5.42
N THR A 103 -12.14 14.94 4.16
CA THR A 103 -10.76 14.62 3.77
C THR A 103 -9.78 15.62 4.39
N VAL A 104 -10.03 16.92 4.22
CA VAL A 104 -9.15 17.96 4.79
C VAL A 104 -9.18 17.94 6.32
N ARG A 105 -10.36 17.84 6.93
CA ARG A 105 -10.47 17.78 8.41
C ARG A 105 -9.75 16.56 8.98
N SER A 106 -9.92 15.38 8.41
CA SER A 106 -9.24 14.17 8.87
C SER A 106 -7.72 14.28 8.70
N PHE A 107 -7.25 14.87 7.60
CA PHE A 107 -5.84 15.11 7.39
C PHE A 107 -5.27 16.07 8.45
N LEU A 108 -5.90 17.22 8.66
CA LEU A 108 -5.43 18.22 9.62
C LEU A 108 -5.43 17.69 11.07
N LEU A 109 -6.37 16.81 11.41
CA LEU A 109 -6.42 16.20 12.75
C LEU A 109 -5.39 15.09 12.94
N CYS A 110 -5.19 14.24 11.92
CA CYS A 110 -4.36 13.05 12.04
C CYS A 110 -2.89 13.30 11.65
N ALA A 111 -2.60 14.18 10.69
CA ALA A 111 -1.23 14.42 10.23
C ALA A 111 -0.26 14.84 11.34
N PRO A 112 -0.62 15.75 12.28
CA PRO A 112 0.26 16.06 13.40
C PRO A 112 0.59 14.86 14.27
N VAL A 113 -0.40 13.97 14.49
CA VAL A 113 -0.20 12.72 15.25
C VAL A 113 0.76 11.80 14.50
N PHE A 114 0.59 11.63 13.20
CA PHE A 114 1.49 10.81 12.39
C PHE A 114 2.92 11.38 12.32
N VAL A 115 3.08 12.69 12.27
CA VAL A 115 4.40 13.34 12.37
C VAL A 115 5.06 13.05 13.72
N LEU A 116 4.30 13.13 14.83
CA LEU A 116 4.80 12.79 16.16
C LEU A 116 5.17 11.30 16.28
N VAL A 117 4.35 10.41 15.73
CA VAL A 117 4.63 8.97 15.69
C VAL A 117 5.89 8.71 14.86
N ALA A 118 6.02 9.33 13.68
CA ALA A 118 7.21 9.24 12.84
C ALA A 118 8.48 9.71 13.56
N TYR A 119 8.41 10.85 14.27
CA TYR A 119 9.51 11.33 15.08
C TYR A 119 9.87 10.33 16.18
N TRP A 120 8.88 9.87 16.95
CA TRP A 120 9.12 8.95 18.06
C TRP A 120 9.71 7.62 17.60
N THR A 121 9.16 7.04 16.54
CA THR A 121 9.65 5.76 15.99
C THR A 121 11.02 5.92 15.31
N SER A 122 11.36 7.12 14.80
CA SER A 122 12.70 7.39 14.26
C SER A 122 13.84 7.29 15.31
N LEU A 123 13.50 7.33 16.60
CA LEU A 123 14.47 7.17 17.69
C LEU A 123 14.77 5.71 18.00
N ASP A 124 13.90 4.78 17.58
CA ASP A 124 14.03 3.35 17.85
C ASP A 124 15.03 2.69 16.87
N PRO A 125 16.07 2.00 17.38
CA PRO A 125 17.02 1.27 16.54
C PRO A 125 16.39 0.25 15.61
N ALA A 126 15.25 -0.37 15.99
CA ALA A 126 14.56 -1.37 15.17
C ALA A 126 13.99 -0.73 13.87
N TYR A 127 13.50 0.51 13.95
CA TYR A 127 13.08 1.26 12.76
C TYR A 127 14.26 1.72 11.92
N ARG A 128 15.33 2.20 12.54
CA ARG A 128 16.55 2.63 11.84
C ARG A 128 17.26 1.49 11.09
N ALA A 129 17.04 0.25 11.49
CA ALA A 129 17.58 -0.93 10.80
C ALA A 129 16.85 -1.20 9.47
N ILE A 130 15.62 -0.70 9.30
CA ILE A 130 14.77 -0.95 8.12
C ILE A 130 14.61 0.31 7.28
N TYR A 131 14.53 1.49 7.91
CA TYR A 131 14.25 2.76 7.28
C TYR A 131 15.43 3.75 7.28
N PRO A 132 15.54 4.59 6.26
CA PRO A 132 14.80 4.51 5.00
C PRO A 132 15.15 3.24 4.23
N PHE A 133 14.26 2.78 3.36
CA PHE A 133 14.52 1.62 2.50
C PHE A 133 15.82 1.77 1.67
N ASN A 134 16.24 2.98 1.34
CA ASN A 134 17.59 3.24 0.85
C ASN A 134 18.51 3.62 2.04
N PRO A 135 19.38 2.72 2.51
CA PRO A 135 20.25 3.01 3.66
C PRO A 135 21.29 4.09 3.34
N ALA A 136 21.61 4.31 2.07
CA ALA A 136 22.55 5.31 1.57
C ALA A 136 21.83 6.57 1.01
N LEU A 137 20.56 6.79 1.39
CA LEU A 137 19.79 7.94 0.91
C LEU A 137 20.49 9.25 1.23
N ARG A 138 20.76 10.05 0.18
CA ARG A 138 21.40 11.36 0.27
C ARG A 138 20.35 12.45 0.31
N ARG A 139 20.73 13.58 0.90
CA ARG A 139 19.87 14.77 0.99
C ARG A 139 19.36 15.25 -0.38
N ASP A 140 20.26 15.28 -1.37
CA ASP A 140 19.93 15.74 -2.72
C ASP A 140 18.93 14.83 -3.45
N ASP A 141 18.82 13.56 -3.04
CA ASP A 141 17.92 12.58 -3.61
C ASP A 141 16.61 12.44 -2.81
N PHE A 142 16.51 13.10 -1.64
CA PHE A 142 15.35 12.94 -0.75
C PHE A 142 14.04 13.37 -1.41
N ALA A 143 14.02 14.45 -2.17
CA ALA A 143 12.81 14.92 -2.84
C ALA A 143 12.30 13.89 -3.88
N LEU A 144 13.21 13.28 -4.65
CA LEU A 144 12.87 12.19 -5.57
C LEU A 144 12.36 10.95 -4.82
N HIS A 145 13.07 10.57 -3.76
CA HIS A 145 12.66 9.45 -2.88
C HIS A 145 11.25 9.68 -2.32
N ALA A 146 10.98 10.84 -1.74
CA ALA A 146 9.68 11.18 -1.15
C ALA A 146 8.55 11.19 -2.19
N ALA A 147 8.80 11.72 -3.39
CA ALA A 147 7.83 11.71 -4.48
C ALA A 147 7.49 10.26 -4.93
N MET A 148 8.50 9.42 -5.11
CA MET A 148 8.30 8.02 -5.48
C MET A 148 7.68 7.21 -4.35
N TYR A 149 8.01 7.51 -3.10
CA TYR A 149 7.38 6.89 -1.94
C TYR A 149 5.91 7.29 -1.80
N PHE A 150 5.57 8.53 -2.15
CA PHE A 150 4.15 8.92 -2.26
C PHE A 150 3.40 8.10 -3.33
N LEU A 151 4.00 7.86 -4.50
CA LEU A 151 3.42 7.00 -5.53
C LEU A 151 3.24 5.55 -5.06
N PHE A 152 4.20 5.02 -4.28
CA PHE A 152 4.04 3.74 -3.58
C PHE A 152 2.77 3.73 -2.73
N TYR A 153 2.55 4.76 -1.90
CA TYR A 153 1.37 4.84 -1.04
C TYR A 153 0.07 4.97 -1.83
N LEU A 154 0.07 5.63 -2.99
CA LEU A 154 -1.11 5.64 -3.87
C LEU A 154 -1.47 4.22 -4.34
N GLY A 155 -0.49 3.44 -4.78
CA GLY A 155 -0.68 2.04 -5.15
C GLY A 155 -1.17 1.19 -3.98
N TRP A 156 -0.52 1.33 -2.83
CA TRP A 156 -0.86 0.62 -1.59
C TRP A 156 -2.28 0.91 -1.12
N GLU A 157 -2.65 2.18 -0.98
CA GLU A 157 -3.99 2.58 -0.55
C GLU A 157 -5.07 2.16 -1.55
N PHE A 158 -4.77 2.26 -2.87
CA PHE A 158 -5.70 1.77 -3.87
C PHE A 158 -5.90 0.26 -3.76
N HIS A 159 -4.84 -0.51 -3.55
CA HIS A 159 -4.95 -1.97 -3.41
C HIS A 159 -5.87 -2.37 -2.26
N PHE A 160 -5.54 -1.91 -1.05
CA PHE A 160 -6.23 -2.35 0.16
C PHE A 160 -7.58 -1.66 0.36
N ARG A 161 -7.63 -0.32 0.32
CA ARG A 161 -8.84 0.46 0.63
C ARG A 161 -9.71 0.69 -0.61
N GLY A 162 -9.11 0.68 -1.79
CA GLY A 162 -9.83 0.74 -3.06
C GLY A 162 -10.28 -0.63 -3.54
N PHE A 163 -9.37 -1.35 -4.19
CA PHE A 163 -9.67 -2.59 -4.89
C PHE A 163 -10.25 -3.68 -4.00
N MET A 164 -9.59 -4.00 -2.88
CA MET A 164 -10.07 -5.04 -1.97
C MET A 164 -11.32 -4.60 -1.22
N GLN A 165 -11.26 -3.50 -0.47
CA GLN A 165 -12.35 -3.11 0.43
C GLN A 165 -13.63 -2.78 -0.32
N PHE A 166 -13.59 -1.91 -1.35
CA PHE A 166 -14.77 -1.60 -2.15
C PHE A 166 -15.17 -2.76 -3.07
N GLY A 167 -14.21 -3.54 -3.58
CA GLY A 167 -14.50 -4.68 -4.46
C GLY A 167 -15.20 -5.84 -3.76
N LEU A 168 -14.95 -6.03 -2.46
CA LEU A 168 -15.53 -7.13 -1.66
C LEU A 168 -16.84 -6.74 -0.96
N ARG A 169 -17.11 -5.43 -0.76
CA ARG A 169 -18.23 -4.96 0.07
C ARG A 169 -19.61 -5.47 -0.33
N ASP A 170 -19.86 -5.59 -1.64
CA ASP A 170 -21.17 -6.01 -2.16
C ASP A 170 -21.44 -7.49 -1.93
N SER A 171 -20.39 -8.30 -1.75
CA SER A 171 -20.49 -9.73 -1.54
C SER A 171 -20.51 -10.14 -0.06
N MET A 172 -19.81 -9.39 0.81
CA MET A 172 -19.64 -9.78 2.22
C MET A 172 -20.01 -8.69 3.23
N GLY A 173 -20.46 -7.52 2.76
CA GLY A 173 -20.80 -6.35 3.59
C GLY A 173 -19.59 -5.52 3.99
N ASP A 174 -19.84 -4.26 4.38
CA ASP A 174 -18.80 -3.27 4.68
C ASP A 174 -17.86 -3.73 5.82
N ALA A 175 -18.41 -4.30 6.89
CA ALA A 175 -17.60 -4.73 8.03
C ALA A 175 -16.64 -5.86 7.67
N SER A 176 -17.11 -6.91 6.98
CA SER A 176 -16.26 -8.03 6.58
C SER A 176 -15.21 -7.60 5.57
N ALA A 177 -15.56 -6.77 4.59
CA ALA A 177 -14.63 -6.22 3.61
C ALA A 177 -13.54 -5.36 4.28
N LEU A 178 -13.91 -4.55 5.29
CA LEU A 178 -12.96 -3.79 6.10
C LEU A 178 -11.97 -4.73 6.81
N TRP A 179 -12.44 -5.78 7.46
CA TRP A 179 -11.57 -6.70 8.20
C TRP A 179 -10.69 -7.56 7.28
N VAL A 180 -11.15 -7.95 6.09
CA VAL A 180 -10.33 -8.69 5.11
C VAL A 180 -9.14 -7.84 4.67
N GLN A 181 -9.34 -6.55 4.33
CA GLN A 181 -8.22 -5.69 3.96
C GLN A 181 -7.31 -5.39 5.14
N VAL A 182 -7.84 -5.24 6.38
CA VAL A 182 -7.00 -5.08 7.58
C VAL A 182 -6.11 -6.29 7.76
N LEU A 183 -6.68 -7.50 7.74
CA LEU A 183 -5.91 -8.74 7.90
C LEU A 183 -4.75 -8.81 6.90
N LEU A 184 -5.01 -8.65 5.62
CA LEU A 184 -3.98 -8.77 4.59
C LEU A 184 -2.97 -7.61 4.64
N SER A 185 -3.43 -6.39 4.92
CA SER A 185 -2.53 -5.24 5.12
C SER A 185 -1.58 -5.46 6.29
N VAL A 186 -2.04 -6.02 7.41
CA VAL A 186 -1.22 -6.34 8.59
C VAL A 186 -0.24 -7.47 8.29
N VAL A 187 -0.68 -8.53 7.60
CA VAL A 187 0.20 -9.64 7.19
C VAL A 187 1.39 -9.14 6.36
N MET A 188 1.18 -8.13 5.51
CA MET A 188 2.27 -7.50 4.74
C MET A 188 3.26 -6.68 5.59
N HIS A 189 2.97 -6.45 6.88
CA HIS A 189 3.90 -5.81 7.81
C HIS A 189 4.72 -6.82 8.63
N ILE A 190 4.50 -8.13 8.47
CA ILE A 190 5.33 -9.15 9.11
C ILE A 190 6.77 -9.02 8.62
N GLY A 191 7.72 -9.05 9.56
CA GLY A 191 9.15 -8.77 9.29
C GLY A 191 9.56 -7.33 9.57
N LYS A 192 8.61 -6.43 9.83
CA LYS A 192 8.81 -5.08 10.34
C LYS A 192 8.91 -5.06 11.89
N PRO A 193 9.30 -3.94 12.53
CA PRO A 193 9.24 -3.85 13.98
C PRO A 193 7.86 -4.24 14.52
N ALA A 194 7.82 -4.94 15.65
CA ALA A 194 6.55 -5.42 16.23
C ALA A 194 5.56 -4.27 16.48
N SER A 195 6.04 -3.12 16.95
CA SER A 195 5.23 -1.92 17.16
C SER A 195 4.62 -1.38 15.87
N GLU A 196 5.33 -1.46 14.73
CA GLU A 196 4.80 -1.12 13.41
C GLU A 196 3.73 -2.12 12.96
N THR A 197 4.01 -3.42 13.11
CA THR A 197 3.06 -4.47 12.73
C THR A 197 1.76 -4.38 13.52
N TYR A 198 1.81 -4.20 14.86
CA TYR A 198 0.61 -3.97 15.66
C TYR A 198 -0.04 -2.61 15.36
N GLY A 199 0.76 -1.55 15.17
CA GLY A 199 0.27 -0.22 14.79
C GLY A 199 -0.46 -0.22 13.45
N SER A 200 -0.06 -1.08 12.51
CA SER A 200 -0.71 -1.20 11.21
C SER A 200 -2.17 -1.66 11.29
N ILE A 201 -2.59 -2.36 12.37
CA ILE A 201 -4.00 -2.69 12.62
C ILE A 201 -4.83 -1.41 12.75
N PHE A 202 -4.35 -0.47 13.56
CA PHE A 202 -5.05 0.81 13.80
C PHE A 202 -5.03 1.70 12.55
N GLY A 203 -3.89 1.77 11.85
CA GLY A 203 -3.77 2.50 10.59
C GLY A 203 -4.70 1.94 9.50
N ALA A 204 -4.72 0.63 9.33
CA ALA A 204 -5.57 -0.05 8.36
C ALA A 204 -7.07 0.15 8.65
N LEU A 205 -7.48 0.10 9.91
CA LEU A 205 -8.85 0.41 10.34
C LEU A 205 -9.20 1.87 10.09
N LEU A 206 -8.36 2.80 10.54
CA LEU A 206 -8.59 4.24 10.40
C LEU A 206 -8.78 4.62 8.93
N TRP A 207 -7.81 4.26 8.08
CA TRP A 207 -7.86 4.62 6.66
C TRP A 207 -8.97 3.88 5.90
N GLY A 208 -9.28 2.64 6.29
CA GLY A 208 -10.42 1.91 5.74
C GLY A 208 -11.77 2.58 6.07
N ILE A 209 -11.97 3.00 7.31
CA ILE A 209 -13.16 3.73 7.74
C ILE A 209 -13.24 5.11 7.04
N LEU A 210 -12.10 5.80 6.94
CA LEU A 210 -12.03 7.09 6.23
C LEU A 210 -12.36 6.93 4.76
N ALA A 211 -11.85 5.90 4.08
CA ALA A 211 -12.16 5.62 2.67
C ALA A 211 -13.67 5.43 2.47
N PHE A 212 -14.36 4.67 3.32
CA PHE A 212 -15.82 4.52 3.25
C PHE A 212 -16.56 5.84 3.49
N ARG A 213 -16.12 6.63 4.50
CA ARG A 213 -16.81 7.88 4.89
C ARG A 213 -16.59 9.03 3.90
N THR A 214 -15.41 9.11 3.32
CA THR A 214 -15.06 10.18 2.36
C THR A 214 -15.35 9.78 0.93
N ARG A 215 -15.53 8.49 0.65
CA ARG A 215 -15.55 7.88 -0.69
C ARG A 215 -14.30 8.25 -1.51
N SER A 216 -13.17 8.43 -0.82
CA SER A 216 -11.90 8.82 -1.41
C SER A 216 -10.73 8.13 -0.70
N LEU A 217 -9.71 7.75 -1.45
CA LEU A 217 -8.47 7.22 -0.92
C LEU A 217 -7.48 8.31 -0.52
N LEU A 218 -7.76 9.56 -0.91
CA LEU A 218 -6.82 10.67 -0.79
C LEU A 218 -6.43 10.93 0.68
N SER A 219 -7.40 10.86 1.60
CA SER A 219 -7.12 11.05 3.03
C SER A 219 -6.14 10.01 3.57
N GLY A 220 -6.36 8.73 3.26
CA GLY A 220 -5.46 7.64 3.65
C GLY A 220 -4.09 7.78 3.03
N ALA A 221 -4.01 8.01 1.72
CA ALA A 221 -2.75 8.15 1.00
C ALA A 221 -1.89 9.31 1.54
N LEU A 222 -2.50 10.47 1.79
CA LEU A 222 -1.78 11.62 2.35
C LEU A 222 -1.28 11.35 3.77
N GLN A 223 -2.11 10.76 4.63
CA GLN A 223 -1.73 10.47 6.01
C GLN A 223 -0.65 9.40 6.09
N HIS A 224 -0.78 8.32 5.31
CA HIS A 224 0.19 7.23 5.25
C HIS A 224 1.53 7.73 4.70
N ALA A 225 1.50 8.52 3.62
CA ALA A 225 2.71 9.14 3.08
C ALA A 225 3.36 10.12 4.08
N THR A 226 2.57 10.90 4.82
CA THR A 226 3.10 11.76 5.88
C THR A 226 3.86 10.94 6.92
N LEU A 227 3.29 9.82 7.39
CA LEU A 227 3.96 8.95 8.35
C LEU A 227 5.30 8.44 7.83
N GLY A 228 5.33 7.81 6.65
CA GLY A 228 6.54 7.17 6.11
C GLY A 228 7.60 8.17 5.66
N ILE A 229 7.21 9.25 4.96
CA ILE A 229 8.17 10.26 4.49
C ILE A 229 8.78 11.04 5.67
N CYS A 230 7.98 11.38 6.70
CA CYS A 230 8.51 12.03 7.90
C CYS A 230 9.43 11.10 8.70
N LEU A 231 9.12 9.79 8.77
CA LEU A 231 10.00 8.81 9.41
C LEU A 231 11.37 8.79 8.73
N ASP A 232 11.39 8.64 7.41
CA ASP A 232 12.64 8.65 6.63
C ASP A 232 13.40 9.97 6.81
N TRP A 233 12.69 11.11 6.79
CA TRP A 233 13.30 12.42 7.02
C TRP A 233 13.95 12.52 8.40
N PHE A 234 13.26 12.12 9.47
CA PHE A 234 13.81 12.21 10.82
C PHE A 234 14.99 11.26 11.03
N ILE A 235 14.94 10.04 10.47
CA ILE A 235 16.08 9.11 10.54
C ILE A 235 17.28 9.67 9.79
N CYS A 236 17.08 10.19 8.58
CA CYS A 236 18.17 10.76 7.79
C CYS A 236 18.75 12.01 8.44
N SER A 237 17.90 12.93 8.91
CA SER A 237 18.34 14.19 9.54
C SER A 237 19.15 13.98 10.82
N ALA A 238 19.06 12.83 11.46
CA ALA A 238 19.85 12.46 12.63
C ALA A 238 21.26 11.93 12.28
N ARG A 239 21.57 11.73 10.99
CA ARG A 239 22.89 11.25 10.54
C ARG A 239 23.87 12.42 10.41
N GLN A 240 25.14 12.21 10.81
CA GLN A 240 26.18 13.25 10.70
C GLN A 240 26.51 13.65 9.25
N SER A 241 26.24 12.77 8.29
CA SER A 241 26.55 12.94 6.86
C SER A 241 25.34 13.38 6.02
N TRP A 242 24.26 13.82 6.65
CA TRP A 242 23.02 14.23 5.95
C TRP A 242 23.06 15.66 5.46
#